data_6079423c274c7ec50300601a7c1e332d
#
_entry.id   6079423c274c7ec50300601a7c1e332d
#
_cell.length_a   1.000
_cell.length_b   1.000
_cell.length_c   1.000
_cell.angle_alpha   90.00
_cell.angle_beta   90.00
_cell.angle_gamma   90.00
#
_symmetry.space_group_name_H-M   'P 1'
#
loop_
_entity.id
_entity.type
_entity.pdbx_description
1 polymer ?
#
loop_
_entity_poly.entity_id
_entity_poly.type
_entity_poly.pdbx_seq_one_letter_code
_entity_poly.pdbx_strand_id
1 'polypeptide(L)'
;MASGPYRLLVVDDEPDLLTLYELTLLREGHDVECAGSVQEAMRALQRRTFHLVITDMRLPDGQGIELLRHAEATGRSEKVIVITAYGSAETAVAALKAGAFDYLTKPVDLRQFRSVVAAALGQSPPPPQAQRPVPVVRVDPPSAALRPEKARLVGNSPAMNHVRMLVDKVSRSMAPVMVTGESGTGKELVARAIHQSSARAAGPFVPVNCGAIPEALLESEFFGYRKGAFTGATDDRPGFFQAAQGGTLFLDEIGDLPLLMQSKLLRAIQERSVRPLGATTEVPCNARIVSATHRNLPLEVQAGRFRQDLFFRLNVIHIPVPPLRDRLTDLAPICEDILERICGDSGVHPPPRVSEEALGHLSSHDFPGNVRELENMLHRALALSSADSIGVEELGAQPRPAPVAEAMEVHLSSPAVELPDEVPASAASAVLQPHAVEELPASLEAYLDSVERAILEQALARHRFNRTAAGASLGLSLRQMRYRMARLGIGVESDTSDPF
;
A
#
# COMPACT_ATOMS: atom_id res chain seq x y z
N MET A 1 3.21 -0.16 -38.67
CA MET A 1 4.12 -1.33 -38.76
C MET A 1 4.20 -1.91 -37.37
N ALA A 2 3.75 -3.13 -37.18
CA ALA A 2 3.83 -3.81 -35.88
C ALA A 2 5.31 -4.04 -35.56
N SER A 3 5.82 -3.33 -34.56
CA SER A 3 7.16 -3.55 -34.03
C SER A 3 7.19 -4.96 -33.46
N GLY A 4 8.23 -5.74 -33.79
CA GLY A 4 8.39 -7.08 -33.22
C GLY A 4 8.50 -7.06 -31.69
N PRO A 5 8.45 -8.22 -31.01
CA PRO A 5 8.48 -8.30 -29.57
C PRO A 5 9.75 -7.66 -29.00
N TYR A 6 9.57 -6.70 -28.08
CA TYR A 6 10.70 -6.12 -27.34
C TYR A 6 11.14 -7.09 -26.22
N ARG A 7 12.42 -7.14 -25.96
CA ARG A 7 12.99 -7.94 -24.86
C ARG A 7 13.13 -7.05 -23.62
N LEU A 8 12.52 -7.46 -22.53
CA LEU A 8 12.48 -6.75 -21.27
C LEU A 8 13.10 -7.59 -20.16
N LEU A 9 13.82 -6.97 -19.24
CA LEU A 9 14.31 -7.60 -18.03
C LEU A 9 13.59 -6.99 -16.83
N VAL A 10 12.94 -7.83 -16.01
CA VAL A 10 12.26 -7.42 -14.78
C VAL A 10 13.00 -7.98 -13.58
N VAL A 11 13.33 -7.12 -12.62
CA VAL A 11 14.14 -7.47 -11.45
C VAL A 11 13.41 -7.03 -10.17
N ASP A 12 12.95 -8.00 -9.39
CA ASP A 12 12.27 -7.77 -8.10
C ASP A 12 12.50 -9.01 -7.23
N ASP A 13 12.65 -8.87 -5.92
CA ASP A 13 12.83 -10.00 -5.01
C ASP A 13 11.51 -10.63 -4.55
N GLU A 14 10.38 -9.99 -4.84
CA GLU A 14 9.04 -10.49 -4.55
C GLU A 14 8.50 -11.35 -5.73
N PRO A 15 8.40 -12.69 -5.59
CA PRO A 15 7.97 -13.57 -6.69
C PRO A 15 6.58 -13.24 -7.25
N ASP A 16 5.68 -12.77 -6.37
CA ASP A 16 4.32 -12.41 -6.75
C ASP A 16 4.29 -11.17 -7.65
N LEU A 17 5.15 -10.18 -7.35
CA LEU A 17 5.30 -8.99 -8.18
C LEU A 17 5.99 -9.30 -9.51
N LEU A 18 7.03 -10.14 -9.50
CA LEU A 18 7.66 -10.61 -10.74
C LEU A 18 6.64 -11.26 -11.67
N THR A 19 5.83 -12.18 -11.13
CA THR A 19 4.77 -12.86 -11.89
C THR A 19 3.75 -11.86 -12.44
N LEU A 20 3.35 -10.87 -11.65
CA LEU A 20 2.38 -9.85 -12.08
C LEU A 20 2.93 -8.98 -13.23
N TYR A 21 4.17 -8.53 -13.13
CA TYR A 21 4.82 -7.73 -14.17
C TYR A 21 5.07 -8.55 -15.43
N GLU A 22 5.57 -9.79 -15.28
CA GLU A 22 5.79 -10.71 -16.38
C GLU A 22 4.51 -10.97 -17.19
N LEU A 23 3.41 -11.36 -16.52
CA LEU A 23 2.12 -11.62 -17.18
C LEU A 23 1.57 -10.36 -17.85
N THR A 24 1.75 -9.20 -17.23
CA THR A 24 1.30 -7.92 -17.80
C THR A 24 2.02 -7.61 -19.11
N LEU A 25 3.34 -7.79 -19.15
CA LEU A 25 4.17 -7.49 -20.30
C LEU A 25 4.07 -8.55 -21.40
N LEU A 26 3.90 -9.83 -21.04
CA LEU A 26 3.63 -10.92 -21.99
C LEU A 26 2.30 -10.71 -22.73
N ARG A 27 1.26 -10.21 -22.05
CA ARG A 27 -0.02 -9.86 -22.70
C ARG A 27 0.11 -8.72 -23.72
N GLU A 28 1.08 -7.84 -23.55
CA GLU A 28 1.39 -6.78 -24.51
C GLU A 28 2.29 -7.26 -25.66
N GLY A 29 2.64 -8.56 -25.68
CA GLY A 29 3.42 -9.17 -26.75
C GLY A 29 4.93 -8.98 -26.63
N HIS A 30 5.44 -8.70 -25.42
CA HIS A 30 6.87 -8.56 -25.16
C HIS A 30 7.50 -9.89 -24.74
N ASP A 31 8.82 -10.03 -24.95
CA ASP A 31 9.64 -11.14 -24.44
C ASP A 31 10.26 -10.72 -23.09
N VAL A 32 9.91 -11.42 -22.02
CA VAL A 32 10.24 -11.01 -20.64
C VAL A 32 11.14 -12.03 -19.99
N GLU A 33 12.27 -11.57 -19.42
CA GLU A 33 13.15 -12.35 -18.56
C GLU A 33 13.09 -11.77 -17.14
N CYS A 34 12.92 -12.64 -16.12
CA CYS A 34 12.81 -12.26 -14.74
C CYS A 34 14.08 -12.60 -13.96
N ALA A 35 14.44 -11.76 -12.97
CA ALA A 35 15.54 -11.98 -12.06
C ALA A 35 15.15 -11.58 -10.63
N GLY A 36 15.54 -12.34 -9.62
CA GLY A 36 15.24 -12.08 -8.21
C GLY A 36 16.37 -11.34 -7.47
N SER A 37 17.44 -10.96 -8.14
CA SER A 37 18.62 -10.33 -7.51
C SER A 37 19.46 -9.54 -8.52
N VAL A 38 20.32 -8.64 -8.00
CA VAL A 38 21.27 -7.88 -8.83
C VAL A 38 22.21 -8.83 -9.59
N GLN A 39 22.69 -9.88 -8.94
CA GLN A 39 23.60 -10.85 -9.58
C GLN A 39 22.93 -11.61 -10.73
N GLU A 40 21.69 -12.04 -10.57
CA GLU A 40 20.92 -12.70 -11.63
C GLU A 40 20.70 -11.75 -12.80
N ALA A 41 20.29 -10.52 -12.52
CA ALA A 41 20.10 -9.47 -13.52
C ALA A 41 21.40 -9.17 -14.29
N MET A 42 22.54 -9.07 -13.60
CA MET A 42 23.86 -8.88 -14.24
C MET A 42 24.23 -10.06 -15.15
N ARG A 43 23.95 -11.30 -14.74
CA ARG A 43 24.18 -12.49 -15.59
C ARG A 43 23.27 -12.48 -16.83
N ALA A 44 22.01 -12.04 -16.69
CA ALA A 44 21.10 -11.88 -17.82
C ALA A 44 21.62 -10.82 -18.80
N LEU A 45 22.03 -9.67 -18.28
CA LEU A 45 22.62 -8.58 -19.06
C LEU A 45 23.92 -9.01 -19.80
N GLN A 46 24.74 -9.85 -19.21
CA GLN A 46 25.95 -10.39 -19.87
C GLN A 46 25.63 -11.34 -21.02
N ARG A 47 24.53 -12.10 -20.92
CA ARG A 47 24.13 -13.09 -21.93
C ARG A 47 23.37 -12.50 -23.10
N ARG A 48 22.58 -11.44 -22.85
CA ARG A 48 21.66 -10.87 -23.85
C ARG A 48 21.60 -9.36 -23.74
N THR A 49 21.12 -8.70 -24.79
CA THR A 49 20.75 -7.28 -24.80
C THR A 49 19.24 -7.14 -24.63
N PHE A 50 18.83 -6.20 -23.79
CA PHE A 50 17.45 -5.87 -23.55
C PHE A 50 17.13 -4.45 -24.09
N HIS A 51 15.87 -4.19 -24.36
CA HIS A 51 15.42 -2.86 -24.77
C HIS A 51 15.08 -2.00 -23.55
N LEU A 52 14.66 -2.64 -22.47
CA LEU A 52 14.29 -2.00 -21.22
C LEU A 52 14.60 -2.93 -20.05
N VAL A 53 15.11 -2.35 -18.96
CA VAL A 53 15.29 -2.99 -17.66
C VAL A 53 14.35 -2.32 -16.67
N ILE A 54 13.59 -3.10 -15.94
CA ILE A 54 12.70 -2.64 -14.87
C ILE A 54 13.22 -3.27 -13.59
N THR A 55 13.61 -2.48 -12.61
CA THR A 55 14.27 -2.99 -11.39
C THR A 55 13.70 -2.39 -10.13
N ASP A 56 13.51 -3.21 -9.07
CA ASP A 56 13.32 -2.67 -7.73
C ASP A 56 14.61 -1.94 -7.29
N MET A 57 14.43 -0.88 -6.52
CA MET A 57 15.52 -0.13 -5.90
C MET A 57 16.27 -0.98 -4.85
N ARG A 58 15.56 -1.83 -4.09
CA ARG A 58 16.13 -2.66 -3.03
C ARG A 58 16.03 -4.13 -3.38
N LEU A 59 17.17 -4.76 -3.54
CA LEU A 59 17.29 -6.19 -3.81
C LEU A 59 18.10 -6.87 -2.70
N PRO A 60 17.96 -8.17 -2.48
CA PRO A 60 18.59 -8.86 -1.35
C PRO A 60 20.14 -8.82 -1.35
N ASP A 61 20.74 -8.62 -2.53
CA ASP A 61 22.18 -8.63 -2.74
C ASP A 61 22.76 -7.27 -3.18
N GLY A 62 21.93 -6.19 -3.24
CA GLY A 62 22.40 -4.88 -3.64
C GLY A 62 21.25 -3.89 -3.97
N GLN A 63 21.61 -2.82 -4.66
CA GLN A 63 20.64 -1.81 -5.10
C GLN A 63 20.42 -1.90 -6.61
N GLY A 64 19.16 -1.79 -7.06
CA GLY A 64 18.82 -1.77 -8.48
C GLY A 64 19.52 -0.67 -9.29
N ILE A 65 19.91 0.43 -8.64
CA ILE A 65 20.70 1.50 -9.25
C ILE A 65 22.10 1.05 -9.72
N GLU A 66 22.61 -0.08 -9.23
CA GLU A 66 23.88 -0.66 -9.68
C GLU A 66 23.76 -1.18 -11.12
N LEU A 67 22.59 -1.70 -11.51
CA LEU A 67 22.33 -2.11 -12.89
C LEU A 67 22.40 -0.94 -13.86
N LEU A 68 21.92 0.22 -13.43
CA LEU A 68 22.00 1.46 -14.21
C LEU A 68 23.47 1.89 -14.40
N ARG A 69 24.25 1.95 -13.31
CA ARG A 69 25.66 2.30 -13.37
C ARG A 69 26.46 1.33 -14.23
N HIS A 70 26.11 0.04 -14.19
CA HIS A 70 26.73 -0.97 -15.02
C HIS A 70 26.41 -0.76 -16.51
N ALA A 71 25.16 -0.44 -16.85
CA ALA A 71 24.75 -0.13 -18.22
C ALA A 71 25.52 1.10 -18.76
N GLU A 72 25.65 2.17 -17.97
CA GLU A 72 26.44 3.35 -18.32
C GLU A 72 27.93 3.04 -18.51
N ALA A 73 28.54 2.33 -17.56
CA ALA A 73 29.98 1.99 -17.60
C ALA A 73 30.36 1.08 -18.78
N THR A 74 29.41 0.27 -19.26
CA THR A 74 29.61 -0.64 -20.39
C THR A 74 29.15 -0.05 -21.73
N GLY A 75 28.70 1.23 -21.75
CA GLY A 75 28.26 1.91 -22.98
C GLY A 75 26.99 1.30 -23.59
N ARG A 76 26.17 0.63 -22.78
CA ARG A 76 24.93 -0.01 -23.22
C ARG A 76 23.82 1.01 -23.32
N SER A 77 22.86 0.77 -24.21
CA SER A 77 21.77 1.70 -24.54
C SER A 77 20.44 1.28 -23.94
N GLU A 78 20.40 0.29 -23.05
CA GLU A 78 19.19 -0.15 -22.37
C GLU A 78 18.63 0.99 -21.52
N LYS A 79 17.34 1.28 -21.69
CA LYS A 79 16.65 2.17 -20.77
C LYS A 79 16.36 1.46 -19.45
N VAL A 80 16.40 2.18 -18.34
CA VAL A 80 16.16 1.60 -17.02
C VAL A 80 15.00 2.35 -16.36
N ILE A 81 13.97 1.62 -15.91
CA ILE A 81 12.90 2.11 -15.04
C ILE A 81 13.16 1.55 -13.64
N VAL A 82 13.10 2.39 -12.63
CA VAL A 82 13.32 2.01 -11.24
C VAL A 82 12.00 1.97 -10.49
N ILE A 83 11.70 0.85 -9.81
CA ILE A 83 10.58 0.73 -8.91
C ILE A 83 11.10 0.98 -7.49
N THR A 84 10.41 1.80 -6.70
CA THR A 84 10.84 2.16 -5.34
C THR A 84 9.71 1.99 -4.35
N ALA A 85 10.04 1.56 -3.13
CA ALA A 85 9.07 1.50 -2.05
C ALA A 85 8.58 2.90 -1.67
N TYR A 86 7.35 2.96 -1.19
CA TYR A 86 6.66 4.15 -0.75
C TYR A 86 7.53 5.00 0.21
N GLY A 87 7.78 6.26 -0.13
CA GLY A 87 8.32 7.26 0.82
C GLY A 87 9.69 7.87 0.53
N SER A 88 10.42 7.51 -0.54
CA SER A 88 11.72 8.13 -0.81
C SER A 88 11.74 8.96 -2.10
N ALA A 89 11.21 10.19 -2.03
CA ALA A 89 11.46 11.17 -3.11
C ALA A 89 12.96 11.35 -3.36
N GLU A 90 13.79 11.18 -2.35
CA GLU A 90 15.27 11.21 -2.47
C GLU A 90 15.80 10.08 -3.34
N THR A 91 15.28 8.87 -3.20
CA THR A 91 15.68 7.70 -4.02
C THR A 91 15.19 7.82 -5.46
N ALA A 92 13.99 8.35 -5.68
CA ALA A 92 13.47 8.65 -7.01
C ALA A 92 14.32 9.70 -7.73
N VAL A 93 14.67 10.79 -7.03
CA VAL A 93 15.57 11.83 -7.55
C VAL A 93 16.98 11.27 -7.78
N ALA A 94 17.47 10.40 -6.90
CA ALA A 94 18.77 9.74 -7.07
C ALA A 94 18.79 8.83 -8.32
N ALA A 95 17.72 8.07 -8.56
CA ALA A 95 17.57 7.24 -9.75
C ALA A 95 17.58 8.06 -11.06
N LEU A 96 16.81 9.15 -11.11
CA LEU A 96 16.78 10.05 -12.28
C LEU A 96 18.12 10.76 -12.48
N LYS A 97 18.81 11.20 -11.41
CA LYS A 97 20.16 11.77 -11.50
C LYS A 97 21.20 10.77 -11.98
N ALA A 98 21.01 9.48 -11.68
CA ALA A 98 21.85 8.39 -12.15
C ALA A 98 21.49 7.92 -13.57
N GLY A 99 20.61 8.62 -14.30
CA GLY A 99 20.29 8.35 -15.71
C GLY A 99 19.11 7.39 -15.92
N ALA A 100 18.32 7.06 -14.88
CA ALA A 100 17.09 6.26 -15.07
C ALA A 100 16.14 7.00 -16.04
N PHE A 101 15.48 6.23 -16.91
CA PHE A 101 14.50 6.77 -17.85
C PHE A 101 13.27 7.32 -17.11
N ASP A 102 12.79 6.58 -16.10
CA ASP A 102 11.67 6.99 -15.26
C ASP A 102 11.69 6.17 -13.95
N TYR A 103 10.77 6.46 -13.04
CA TYR A 103 10.59 5.69 -11.82
C TYR A 103 9.11 5.44 -11.53
N LEU A 104 8.83 4.38 -10.75
CA LEU A 104 7.50 3.99 -10.28
C LEU A 104 7.54 3.77 -8.76
N THR A 105 6.44 4.07 -8.07
CA THR A 105 6.33 3.85 -6.62
C THR A 105 5.47 2.63 -6.32
N LYS A 106 5.90 1.77 -5.40
CA LYS A 106 5.07 0.68 -4.86
C LYS A 106 4.03 1.26 -3.88
N PRO A 107 2.75 0.85 -3.93
CA PRO A 107 2.17 -0.13 -4.84
C PRO A 107 2.07 0.40 -6.28
N VAL A 108 2.52 -0.41 -7.24
CA VAL A 108 2.59 -0.01 -8.65
C VAL A 108 1.19 -0.07 -9.27
N ASP A 109 0.70 1.06 -9.78
CA ASP A 109 -0.49 1.09 -10.63
C ASP A 109 -0.15 0.50 -12.01
N LEU A 110 -0.82 -0.58 -12.40
CA LEU A 110 -0.56 -1.27 -13.66
C LEU A 110 -0.82 -0.41 -14.90
N ARG A 111 -1.69 0.59 -14.83
CA ARG A 111 -1.91 1.53 -15.94
C ARG A 111 -0.71 2.47 -16.10
N GLN A 112 -0.23 3.01 -14.97
CA GLN A 112 0.98 3.82 -14.95
C GLN A 112 2.18 3.00 -15.42
N PHE A 113 2.31 1.75 -14.95
CA PHE A 113 3.35 0.82 -15.36
C PHE A 113 3.38 0.62 -16.88
N ARG A 114 2.24 0.25 -17.49
CA ARG A 114 2.13 0.11 -18.95
C ARG A 114 2.46 1.40 -19.70
N SER A 115 1.96 2.54 -19.22
CA SER A 115 2.22 3.84 -19.85
C SER A 115 3.70 4.18 -19.86
N VAL A 116 4.41 3.96 -18.74
CA VAL A 116 5.84 4.25 -18.61
C VAL A 116 6.67 3.27 -19.45
N VAL A 117 6.30 1.98 -19.48
CA VAL A 117 6.94 0.98 -20.36
C VAL A 117 6.75 1.34 -21.84
N ALA A 118 5.54 1.66 -22.27
CA ALA A 118 5.25 2.08 -23.65
C ALA A 118 6.04 3.35 -24.04
N ALA A 119 6.16 4.32 -23.13
CA ALA A 119 6.96 5.52 -23.34
C ALA A 119 8.46 5.17 -23.46
N ALA A 120 8.97 4.27 -22.63
CA ALA A 120 10.35 3.82 -22.70
C ALA A 120 10.67 3.11 -24.02
N LEU A 121 9.72 2.32 -24.55
CA LEU A 121 9.85 1.58 -25.80
C LEU A 121 9.56 2.44 -27.05
N GLY A 122 9.19 3.73 -26.88
CA GLY A 122 8.87 4.63 -27.98
C GLY A 122 7.56 4.32 -28.70
N GLN A 123 6.65 3.60 -28.06
CA GLN A 123 5.35 3.20 -28.64
C GLN A 123 4.23 4.20 -28.30
N SER A 124 4.47 5.16 -27.43
CA SER A 124 3.51 6.23 -27.14
C SER A 124 3.42 7.24 -28.28
N PRO A 125 2.25 7.86 -28.54
CA PRO A 125 2.18 9.06 -29.33
C PRO A 125 3.15 10.10 -28.72
N PRO A 126 3.82 10.93 -29.54
CA PRO A 126 4.86 11.82 -29.04
C PRO A 126 4.31 12.68 -27.90
N PRO A 127 5.04 12.81 -26.79
CA PRO A 127 4.68 13.76 -25.76
C PRO A 127 4.64 15.14 -26.44
N PRO A 128 3.74 16.05 -26.07
CA PRO A 128 3.71 17.38 -26.62
C PRO A 128 5.11 17.99 -26.43
N GLN A 129 5.77 18.29 -27.54
CA GLN A 129 7.14 18.80 -27.59
C GLN A 129 7.25 20.00 -26.65
N ALA A 130 8.24 19.98 -25.77
CA ALA A 130 8.68 21.16 -25.04
C ALA A 130 8.99 22.26 -26.03
N GLN A 131 8.04 23.14 -26.26
CA GLN A 131 8.20 24.29 -27.09
C GLN A 131 9.00 25.35 -26.33
N ARG A 132 9.92 25.99 -27.06
CA ARG A 132 10.72 27.17 -26.71
C ARG A 132 9.90 28.20 -25.94
N PRO A 133 10.52 29.06 -25.14
CA PRO A 133 9.81 30.07 -24.35
C PRO A 133 9.06 31.07 -25.28
N VAL A 134 7.76 31.04 -25.18
CA VAL A 134 6.85 32.00 -25.82
C VAL A 134 6.12 32.76 -24.71
N PRO A 135 5.75 34.03 -24.93
CA PRO A 135 5.37 34.94 -23.86
C PRO A 135 4.04 34.55 -23.21
N VAL A 136 3.90 34.98 -21.97
CA VAL A 136 2.74 34.85 -21.08
C VAL A 136 1.42 34.65 -21.82
N VAL A 137 0.98 33.41 -21.93
CA VAL A 137 -0.38 33.05 -22.34
C VAL A 137 -1.16 32.63 -21.10
N ARG A 138 -2.33 33.25 -20.98
CA ARG A 138 -3.34 32.89 -19.99
C ARG A 138 -3.49 31.36 -19.96
N VAL A 139 -3.38 30.80 -18.79
CA VAL A 139 -3.65 29.38 -18.55
C VAL A 139 -5.17 29.20 -18.68
N ASP A 140 -5.62 28.82 -19.88
CA ASP A 140 -6.93 28.21 -20.01
C ASP A 140 -6.87 26.81 -19.35
N PRO A 141 -7.88 26.41 -18.59
CA PRO A 141 -7.89 25.11 -17.93
C PRO A 141 -7.84 24.01 -19.01
N PRO A 142 -7.17 22.87 -18.74
CA PRO A 142 -7.03 21.78 -19.71
C PRO A 142 -8.40 21.28 -20.13
N SER A 143 -8.80 21.65 -21.35
CA SER A 143 -9.98 21.15 -22.02
C SER A 143 -9.65 19.81 -22.68
N ALA A 144 -9.69 18.77 -21.95
CA ALA A 144 -10.09 17.43 -22.32
C ALA A 144 -10.58 16.78 -21.04
N ALA A 145 -11.76 17.21 -20.64
CA ALA A 145 -12.51 16.56 -19.58
C ALA A 145 -12.75 15.10 -19.97
N LEU A 146 -11.90 14.20 -19.48
CA LEU A 146 -12.43 12.97 -18.93
C LEU A 146 -13.58 13.42 -18.03
N ARG A 147 -14.79 13.16 -18.44
CA ARG A 147 -15.98 13.42 -17.60
C ARG A 147 -15.66 12.81 -16.26
N PRO A 148 -15.68 13.57 -15.15
CA PRO A 148 -15.40 12.99 -13.85
C PRO A 148 -16.43 11.86 -13.68
N GLU A 149 -15.97 10.63 -13.66
CA GLU A 149 -16.82 9.52 -13.26
C GLU A 149 -17.49 9.93 -11.96
N LYS A 150 -18.82 9.97 -11.96
CA LYS A 150 -19.57 10.31 -10.76
C LYS A 150 -19.15 9.28 -9.71
N ALA A 151 -18.54 9.76 -8.63
CA ALA A 151 -18.19 8.90 -7.52
C ALA A 151 -19.45 8.18 -7.05
N ARG A 152 -19.61 6.92 -7.44
CA ARG A 152 -20.76 6.10 -7.05
C ARG A 152 -20.45 5.50 -5.68
N LEU A 153 -21.18 5.93 -4.68
CA LEU A 153 -21.21 5.22 -3.41
C LEU A 153 -22.08 3.97 -3.60
N VAL A 154 -21.47 2.85 -3.92
CA VAL A 154 -22.15 1.58 -4.16
C VAL A 154 -22.63 0.97 -2.83
N GLY A 155 -23.71 0.20 -2.90
CA GLY A 155 -24.33 -0.49 -1.76
C GLY A 155 -25.63 0.16 -1.30
N ASN A 156 -26.57 -0.64 -0.79
CA ASN A 156 -27.90 -0.25 -0.34
C ASN A 156 -28.17 -0.59 1.13
N SER A 157 -27.14 -1.00 1.88
CA SER A 157 -27.27 -1.28 3.31
C SER A 157 -27.77 -0.05 4.08
N PRO A 158 -28.46 -0.22 5.20
CA PRO A 158 -28.90 0.88 6.06
C PRO A 158 -27.73 1.78 6.48
N ALA A 159 -26.54 1.20 6.73
CA ALA A 159 -25.35 1.93 7.10
C ALA A 159 -24.87 2.85 5.96
N MET A 160 -24.81 2.37 4.71
CA MET A 160 -24.43 3.19 3.55
C MET A 160 -25.50 4.20 3.18
N ASN A 161 -26.78 3.90 3.38
CA ASN A 161 -27.86 4.87 3.21
C ASN A 161 -27.74 6.02 4.21
N HIS A 162 -27.32 5.73 5.46
CA HIS A 162 -27.03 6.77 6.45
C HIS A 162 -25.86 7.66 6.01
N VAL A 163 -24.77 7.08 5.48
CA VAL A 163 -23.64 7.85 4.93
C VAL A 163 -24.10 8.76 3.79
N ARG A 164 -24.91 8.26 2.83
CA ARG A 164 -25.44 9.09 1.73
C ARG A 164 -26.30 10.24 2.25
N MET A 165 -27.19 9.97 3.20
CA MET A 165 -28.00 11.02 3.83
C MET A 165 -27.14 12.11 4.48
N LEU A 166 -26.04 11.72 5.15
CA LEU A 166 -25.09 12.68 5.70
C LEU A 166 -24.37 13.47 4.60
N VAL A 167 -23.92 12.80 3.53
CA VAL A 167 -23.28 13.45 2.35
C VAL A 167 -24.22 14.51 1.76
N ASP A 168 -25.49 14.19 1.55
CA ASP A 168 -26.48 15.12 1.00
C ASP A 168 -26.72 16.33 1.93
N LYS A 169 -26.80 16.09 3.24
CA LYS A 169 -26.98 17.18 4.23
C LYS A 169 -25.78 18.12 4.26
N VAL A 170 -24.54 17.57 4.22
CA VAL A 170 -23.34 18.39 4.36
C VAL A 170 -22.90 19.03 3.04
N SER A 171 -23.38 18.55 1.90
CA SER A 171 -23.02 19.07 0.57
C SER A 171 -23.26 20.57 0.43
N ARG A 172 -24.33 21.08 1.05
CA ARG A 172 -24.72 22.50 1.01
C ARG A 172 -23.93 23.38 2.01
N SER A 173 -23.17 22.77 2.92
CA SER A 173 -22.41 23.49 3.95
C SER A 173 -20.97 23.68 3.54
N MET A 174 -20.37 24.80 3.94
CA MET A 174 -18.94 25.06 3.81
C MET A 174 -18.13 24.63 5.05
N ALA A 175 -18.79 24.08 6.06
CA ALA A 175 -18.14 23.61 7.26
C ALA A 175 -17.14 22.47 6.92
N PRO A 176 -16.01 22.40 7.61
CA PRO A 176 -15.11 21.27 7.52
C PRO A 176 -15.83 19.95 7.85
N VAL A 177 -15.49 18.91 7.10
CA VAL A 177 -16.04 17.56 7.26
C VAL A 177 -14.94 16.59 7.57
N MET A 178 -15.12 15.77 8.60
CA MET A 178 -14.21 14.70 8.96
C MET A 178 -14.85 13.35 8.62
N VAL A 179 -14.19 12.59 7.79
CA VAL A 179 -14.60 11.23 7.38
C VAL A 179 -13.71 10.23 8.13
N THR A 180 -14.30 9.36 8.93
CA THR A 180 -13.54 8.34 9.67
C THR A 180 -13.95 6.94 9.23
N GLY A 181 -13.05 5.99 9.37
CA GLY A 181 -13.28 4.58 9.05
C GLY A 181 -11.98 3.86 8.80
N GLU A 182 -12.00 2.55 8.86
CA GLU A 182 -10.83 1.71 8.64
C GLU A 182 -10.17 1.94 7.28
N SER A 183 -8.93 1.49 7.12
CA SER A 183 -8.25 1.54 5.82
C SER A 183 -9.04 0.74 4.78
N GLY A 184 -9.15 1.26 3.55
CA GLY A 184 -9.84 0.58 2.45
C GLY A 184 -11.37 0.63 2.48
N THR A 185 -12.01 1.37 3.40
CA THR A 185 -13.50 1.48 3.46
C THR A 185 -14.11 2.37 2.38
N GLY A 186 -13.30 3.15 1.65
CA GLY A 186 -13.77 4.08 0.61
C GLY A 186 -13.95 5.52 1.09
N LYS A 187 -13.20 5.98 2.10
CA LYS A 187 -13.23 7.37 2.61
C LYS A 187 -13.06 8.42 1.52
N GLU A 188 -12.18 8.18 0.54
CA GLU A 188 -11.97 9.09 -0.59
C GLU A 188 -13.22 9.19 -1.49
N LEU A 189 -13.93 8.07 -1.74
CA LEU A 189 -15.18 8.08 -2.52
C LEU A 189 -16.26 8.93 -1.82
N VAL A 190 -16.32 8.87 -0.49
CA VAL A 190 -17.23 9.73 0.31
C VAL A 190 -16.84 11.20 0.15
N ALA A 191 -15.55 11.54 0.23
CA ALA A 191 -15.07 12.91 0.04
C ALA A 191 -15.37 13.44 -1.38
N ARG A 192 -15.15 12.61 -2.42
CA ARG A 192 -15.53 12.94 -3.81
C ARG A 192 -17.05 13.13 -3.97
N ALA A 193 -17.86 12.28 -3.34
CA ALA A 193 -19.32 12.44 -3.36
C ALA A 193 -19.77 13.76 -2.68
N ILE A 194 -19.16 14.14 -1.55
CA ILE A 194 -19.39 15.43 -0.88
C ILE A 194 -19.06 16.61 -1.80
N HIS A 195 -17.93 16.53 -2.51
CA HIS A 195 -17.53 17.56 -3.47
C HIS A 195 -18.51 17.66 -4.64
N GLN A 196 -18.83 16.53 -5.30
CA GLN A 196 -19.72 16.48 -6.46
C GLN A 196 -21.15 16.93 -6.17
N SER A 197 -21.62 16.70 -4.94
CA SER A 197 -22.95 17.16 -4.49
C SER A 197 -22.95 18.61 -3.98
N SER A 198 -21.79 19.28 -3.94
CA SER A 198 -21.67 20.63 -3.38
C SER A 198 -21.85 21.71 -4.43
N ALA A 199 -22.04 22.97 -3.97
CA ALA A 199 -22.03 24.14 -4.83
C ALA A 199 -20.66 24.39 -5.53
N ARG A 200 -19.63 23.64 -5.14
CA ARG A 200 -18.25 23.71 -5.70
C ARG A 200 -17.91 22.53 -6.61
N ALA A 201 -18.89 21.76 -7.03
CA ALA A 201 -18.68 20.60 -7.91
C ALA A 201 -17.96 20.93 -9.23
N ALA A 202 -18.09 22.17 -9.71
CA ALA A 202 -17.38 22.66 -10.89
C ALA A 202 -15.93 23.12 -10.59
N GLY A 203 -15.56 23.26 -9.32
CA GLY A 203 -14.22 23.66 -8.89
C GLY A 203 -13.27 22.47 -8.79
N PRO A 204 -11.99 22.72 -8.51
CA PRO A 204 -11.00 21.64 -8.37
C PRO A 204 -11.27 20.78 -7.10
N PHE A 205 -11.09 19.47 -7.26
CA PHE A 205 -10.97 18.53 -6.13
C PHE A 205 -9.50 18.13 -6.04
N VAL A 206 -8.83 18.55 -4.95
CA VAL A 206 -7.41 18.31 -4.74
C VAL A 206 -7.24 17.28 -3.62
N PRO A 207 -7.02 15.99 -3.94
CA PRO A 207 -6.73 14.97 -2.95
C PRO A 207 -5.26 15.03 -2.55
N VAL A 208 -5.00 14.96 -1.24
CA VAL A 208 -3.67 14.96 -0.66
C VAL A 208 -3.61 13.86 0.40
N ASN A 209 -2.74 12.89 0.21
CA ASN A 209 -2.43 11.90 1.24
C ASN A 209 -1.30 12.43 2.12
N CYS A 210 -1.62 12.76 3.37
CA CYS A 210 -0.69 13.38 4.32
C CYS A 210 0.46 12.44 4.73
N GLY A 211 0.22 11.14 4.79
CA GLY A 211 1.23 10.15 5.12
C GLY A 211 2.18 9.81 3.96
N ALA A 212 1.79 10.15 2.72
CA ALA A 212 2.58 9.85 1.53
C ALA A 212 3.67 10.90 1.22
N ILE A 213 3.60 12.07 1.83
CA ILE A 213 4.52 13.18 1.57
C ILE A 213 5.64 13.18 2.60
N PRO A 214 6.91 13.13 2.18
CA PRO A 214 8.04 13.27 3.10
C PRO A 214 7.94 14.54 3.95
N GLU A 215 8.27 14.45 5.24
CA GLU A 215 8.12 15.55 6.20
C GLU A 215 8.83 16.84 5.72
N ALA A 216 10.01 16.71 5.12
CA ALA A 216 10.78 17.83 4.58
C ALA A 216 10.09 18.57 3.42
N LEU A 217 9.14 17.93 2.72
CA LEU A 217 8.43 18.49 1.58
C LEU A 217 7.02 18.95 1.93
N LEU A 218 6.48 18.54 3.07
CA LEU A 218 5.10 18.86 3.46
C LEU A 218 4.81 20.35 3.37
N GLU A 219 5.68 21.18 3.90
CA GLU A 219 5.46 22.64 3.92
C GLU A 219 5.42 23.22 2.51
N SER A 220 6.37 22.85 1.66
CA SER A 220 6.46 23.32 0.27
C SER A 220 5.30 22.85 -0.59
N GLU A 221 4.84 21.61 -0.42
CA GLU A 221 3.71 21.07 -1.17
C GLU A 221 2.36 21.64 -0.70
N PHE A 222 2.18 21.84 0.62
CA PHE A 222 0.94 22.41 1.15
C PHE A 222 0.77 23.88 0.82
N PHE A 223 1.81 24.69 1.04
CA PHE A 223 1.72 26.17 1.00
C PHE A 223 2.37 26.79 -0.23
N GLY A 224 3.16 25.98 -0.99
CA GLY A 224 3.91 26.46 -2.13
C GLY A 224 5.19 27.19 -1.75
N TYR A 225 5.95 27.59 -2.75
CA TYR A 225 7.20 28.34 -2.56
C TYR A 225 7.47 29.32 -3.68
N ARG A 226 8.29 30.33 -3.38
CA ARG A 226 8.83 31.29 -4.31
C ARG A 226 10.21 30.88 -4.76
N LYS A 227 10.59 31.33 -5.94
CA LYS A 227 11.94 31.19 -6.47
C LYS A 227 12.97 31.67 -5.44
N GLY A 228 13.99 30.83 -5.15
CA GLY A 228 15.04 31.13 -4.19
C GLY A 228 14.69 30.84 -2.73
N ALA A 229 13.52 30.28 -2.42
CA ALA A 229 13.12 29.94 -1.05
C ALA A 229 14.03 28.90 -0.40
N PHE A 230 14.63 27.99 -1.18
CA PHE A 230 15.61 26.99 -0.76
C PHE A 230 16.51 26.60 -1.93
N THR A 231 17.58 25.87 -1.65
CA THR A 231 18.50 25.35 -2.67
C THR A 231 17.77 24.40 -3.62
N GLY A 232 17.53 24.80 -4.88
CA GLY A 232 16.76 24.06 -5.87
C GLY A 232 15.40 24.66 -6.23
N ALA A 233 14.95 25.72 -5.57
CA ALA A 233 13.76 26.49 -5.93
C ALA A 233 14.05 27.40 -7.14
N THR A 234 14.00 26.84 -8.34
CA THR A 234 14.27 27.55 -9.59
C THR A 234 13.13 28.46 -10.04
N ASP A 235 11.89 28.09 -9.69
CA ASP A 235 10.66 28.76 -10.10
C ASP A 235 9.67 28.86 -8.95
N ASP A 236 8.64 29.71 -9.11
CA ASP A 236 7.51 29.79 -8.18
C ASP A 236 6.60 28.56 -8.38
N ARG A 237 6.23 27.88 -7.29
CA ARG A 237 5.29 26.76 -7.34
C ARG A 237 4.12 26.95 -6.36
N PRO A 238 2.86 26.93 -6.86
CA PRO A 238 1.71 26.99 -5.98
C PRO A 238 1.56 25.70 -5.17
N GLY A 239 1.12 25.82 -3.90
CA GLY A 239 0.83 24.67 -3.05
C GLY A 239 -0.61 24.16 -3.20
N PHE A 240 -0.92 23.05 -2.51
CA PHE A 240 -2.24 22.40 -2.57
C PHE A 240 -3.38 23.33 -2.16
N PHE A 241 -3.18 24.20 -1.18
CA PHE A 241 -4.19 25.19 -0.78
C PHE A 241 -4.55 26.14 -1.92
N GLN A 242 -3.55 26.58 -2.66
CA GLN A 242 -3.76 27.48 -3.82
C GLN A 242 -4.39 26.71 -4.98
N ALA A 243 -3.96 25.48 -5.22
CA ALA A 243 -4.54 24.59 -6.24
C ALA A 243 -6.01 24.27 -5.95
N ALA A 244 -6.43 24.23 -4.70
CA ALA A 244 -7.81 23.96 -4.28
C ALA A 244 -8.68 25.24 -4.24
N GLN A 245 -8.18 26.37 -4.70
CA GLN A 245 -8.92 27.64 -4.71
C GLN A 245 -10.27 27.52 -5.42
N GLY A 246 -11.35 27.91 -4.73
CA GLY A 246 -12.71 27.79 -5.25
C GLY A 246 -13.30 26.39 -5.25
N GLY A 247 -12.52 25.38 -4.89
CA GLY A 247 -12.87 23.97 -4.87
C GLY A 247 -12.83 23.33 -3.49
N THR A 248 -12.37 22.08 -3.41
CA THR A 248 -12.26 21.28 -2.18
C THR A 248 -10.86 20.71 -2.06
N LEU A 249 -10.24 20.92 -0.90
CA LEU A 249 -9.01 20.26 -0.48
C LEU A 249 -9.40 19.05 0.37
N PHE A 250 -9.02 17.86 -0.10
CA PHE A 250 -9.23 16.61 0.63
C PHE A 250 -7.90 16.16 1.24
N LEU A 251 -7.89 16.06 2.57
CA LEU A 251 -6.73 15.69 3.38
C LEU A 251 -6.93 14.25 3.87
N ASP A 252 -6.35 13.29 3.17
CA ASP A 252 -6.39 11.88 3.58
C ASP A 252 -5.29 11.60 4.59
N GLU A 253 -5.57 10.70 5.53
CA GLU A 253 -4.71 10.30 6.65
C GLU A 253 -4.16 11.51 7.43
N ILE A 254 -5.07 12.44 7.79
CA ILE A 254 -4.73 13.68 8.51
C ILE A 254 -4.03 13.41 9.86
N GLY A 255 -4.24 12.24 10.46
CA GLY A 255 -3.61 11.81 11.70
C GLY A 255 -2.11 11.54 11.58
N ASP A 256 -1.56 11.50 10.35
CA ASP A 256 -0.14 11.27 10.10
C ASP A 256 0.67 12.56 9.99
N LEU A 257 0.02 13.72 10.03
CA LEU A 257 0.73 15.00 9.97
C LEU A 257 1.57 15.25 11.23
N PRO A 258 2.85 15.68 11.08
CA PRO A 258 3.68 16.13 12.19
C PRO A 258 3.07 17.33 12.92
N LEU A 259 3.29 17.42 14.22
CA LEU A 259 2.73 18.50 15.07
C LEU A 259 3.04 19.93 14.57
N LEU A 260 4.22 20.13 13.97
CA LEU A 260 4.61 21.41 13.39
C LEU A 260 3.68 21.78 12.22
N MET A 261 3.40 20.80 11.35
CA MET A 261 2.52 20.97 10.20
C MET A 261 1.05 21.17 10.62
N GLN A 262 0.62 20.49 11.70
CA GLN A 262 -0.72 20.69 12.26
C GLN A 262 -0.95 22.15 12.69
N SER A 263 0.07 22.80 13.28
CA SER A 263 0.00 24.21 13.66
C SER A 263 -0.15 25.15 12.45
N LYS A 264 0.61 24.89 11.38
CA LYS A 264 0.54 25.68 10.14
C LYS A 264 -0.78 25.46 9.41
N LEU A 265 -1.25 24.19 9.38
CA LEU A 265 -2.55 23.84 8.80
C LEU A 265 -3.70 24.55 9.53
N LEU A 266 -3.69 24.53 10.87
CA LEU A 266 -4.70 25.23 11.67
C LEU A 266 -4.77 26.71 11.29
N ARG A 267 -3.62 27.36 11.20
CA ARG A 267 -3.54 28.78 10.81
C ARG A 267 -4.12 29.02 9.43
N ALA A 268 -3.75 28.20 8.44
CA ALA A 268 -4.29 28.32 7.07
C ALA A 268 -5.82 28.17 7.01
N ILE A 269 -6.40 27.25 7.81
CA ILE A 269 -7.84 27.03 7.87
C ILE A 269 -8.57 28.19 8.61
N GLN A 270 -7.94 28.77 9.64
CA GLN A 270 -8.53 29.86 10.42
C GLN A 270 -8.50 31.18 9.67
N GLU A 271 -7.34 31.54 9.12
CA GLU A 271 -7.09 32.81 8.45
C GLU A 271 -7.57 32.81 6.98
N ARG A 272 -7.87 31.64 6.41
CA ARG A 272 -8.18 31.45 4.99
C ARG A 272 -7.14 32.08 4.08
N SER A 273 -5.90 32.02 4.49
CA SER A 273 -4.73 32.52 3.76
C SER A 273 -3.55 31.59 3.99
N VAL A 274 -2.65 31.54 3.04
CA VAL A 274 -1.41 30.79 3.12
C VAL A 274 -0.24 31.69 2.77
N ARG A 275 0.92 31.45 3.41
CA ARG A 275 2.16 32.11 3.07
C ARG A 275 3.11 31.12 2.40
N PRO A 276 3.37 31.26 1.10
CA PRO A 276 4.37 30.43 0.41
C PRO A 276 5.76 30.62 1.04
N LEU A 277 6.57 29.56 1.02
CA LEU A 277 7.94 29.63 1.52
C LEU A 277 8.72 30.72 0.71
N GLY A 278 9.49 31.51 1.44
CA GLY A 278 10.23 32.62 0.84
C GLY A 278 9.38 33.87 0.50
N ALA A 279 8.05 33.82 0.69
CA ALA A 279 7.18 34.99 0.50
C ALA A 279 7.00 35.79 1.81
N THR A 280 6.88 37.11 1.68
CA THR A 280 6.53 38.01 2.79
C THR A 280 5.04 38.29 2.90
N THR A 281 4.30 38.05 1.82
CA THR A 281 2.86 38.31 1.70
C THR A 281 2.04 37.01 1.79
N GLU A 282 0.88 37.09 2.41
CA GLU A 282 -0.10 36.02 2.45
C GLU A 282 -0.96 36.05 1.19
N VAL A 283 -1.35 34.86 0.74
CA VAL A 283 -2.23 34.64 -0.42
C VAL A 283 -3.57 34.10 0.11
N PRO A 284 -4.69 34.79 -0.14
CA PRO A 284 -6.00 34.31 0.30
C PRO A 284 -6.33 32.94 -0.36
N CYS A 285 -6.91 32.04 0.43
CA CYS A 285 -7.26 30.70 0.00
C CYS A 285 -8.69 30.36 0.43
N ASN A 286 -9.58 30.18 -0.54
CA ASN A 286 -10.96 29.82 -0.31
C ASN A 286 -11.23 28.36 -0.77
N ALA A 287 -10.69 27.41 -0.03
CA ALA A 287 -10.94 25.99 -0.24
C ALA A 287 -11.90 25.44 0.81
N ARG A 288 -12.79 24.51 0.42
CA ARG A 288 -13.54 23.68 1.36
C ARG A 288 -12.63 22.57 1.86
N ILE A 289 -12.61 22.32 3.16
CA ILE A 289 -11.78 21.29 3.76
C ILE A 289 -12.62 20.04 4.03
N VAL A 290 -12.15 18.90 3.53
CA VAL A 290 -12.64 17.56 3.88
C VAL A 290 -11.41 16.78 4.34
N SER A 291 -11.45 16.19 5.53
CA SER A 291 -10.34 15.39 6.08
C SER A 291 -10.78 13.95 6.29
N ALA A 292 -9.84 13.01 6.16
CA ALA A 292 -10.08 11.61 6.44
C ALA A 292 -8.98 11.01 7.30
N THR A 293 -9.32 9.99 8.10
CA THR A 293 -8.36 9.21 8.89
C THR A 293 -8.95 7.87 9.30
N HIS A 294 -8.07 6.89 9.48
CA HIS A 294 -8.40 5.62 10.15
C HIS A 294 -8.08 5.64 11.64
N ARG A 295 -7.30 6.64 12.11
CA ARG A 295 -6.90 6.74 13.50
C ARG A 295 -8.01 7.30 14.38
N ASN A 296 -8.00 6.91 15.66
CA ASN A 296 -8.85 7.52 16.68
C ASN A 296 -8.22 8.85 17.16
N LEU A 297 -8.57 9.95 16.48
CA LEU A 297 -8.00 11.26 16.78
C LEU A 297 -8.19 11.71 18.24
N PRO A 298 -9.32 11.48 18.93
CA PRO A 298 -9.42 11.74 20.37
C PRO A 298 -8.32 11.08 21.20
N LEU A 299 -7.95 9.82 20.91
CA LEU A 299 -6.82 9.16 21.58
C LEU A 299 -5.48 9.75 21.17
N GLU A 300 -5.31 10.14 19.90
CA GLU A 300 -4.09 10.83 19.45
C GLU A 300 -3.90 12.19 20.12
N VAL A 301 -5.00 12.91 20.39
CA VAL A 301 -4.99 14.17 21.17
C VAL A 301 -4.56 13.93 22.62
N GLN A 302 -5.12 12.91 23.26
CA GLN A 302 -4.72 12.55 24.64
C GLN A 302 -3.25 12.14 24.73
N ALA A 303 -2.76 11.46 23.70
CA ALA A 303 -1.36 11.04 23.60
C ALA A 303 -0.40 12.17 23.17
N GLY A 304 -0.89 13.39 22.93
CA GLY A 304 -0.09 14.54 22.50
C GLY A 304 0.45 14.45 21.07
N ARG A 305 -0.02 13.49 20.23
CA ARG A 305 0.39 13.34 18.83
C ARG A 305 -0.47 14.14 17.87
N PHE A 306 -1.66 14.58 18.31
CA PHE A 306 -2.54 15.45 17.53
C PHE A 306 -2.98 16.64 18.37
N ARG A 307 -3.02 17.84 17.76
CA ARG A 307 -3.43 19.06 18.47
C ARG A 307 -4.94 19.13 18.66
N GLN A 308 -5.37 19.43 19.85
CA GLN A 308 -6.77 19.56 20.22
C GLN A 308 -7.50 20.68 19.46
N ASP A 309 -6.81 21.82 19.26
CA ASP A 309 -7.37 22.97 18.54
C ASP A 309 -7.64 22.66 17.05
N LEU A 310 -6.73 21.95 16.40
CA LEU A 310 -6.91 21.48 15.04
C LEU A 310 -8.05 20.43 14.95
N PHE A 311 -8.11 19.50 15.91
CA PHE A 311 -9.18 18.49 15.95
C PHE A 311 -10.56 19.15 15.95
N PHE A 312 -10.83 20.12 16.83
CA PHE A 312 -12.12 20.81 16.86
C PHE A 312 -12.39 21.67 15.62
N ARG A 313 -11.35 22.14 14.94
CA ARG A 313 -11.48 22.91 13.71
C ARG A 313 -11.86 22.05 12.51
N LEU A 314 -11.35 20.82 12.46
CA LEU A 314 -11.62 19.85 11.37
C LEU A 314 -12.90 19.04 11.61
N ASN A 315 -13.16 18.64 12.86
CA ASN A 315 -14.28 17.79 13.23
C ASN A 315 -15.54 18.58 13.55
N VAL A 316 -15.99 19.43 12.61
CA VAL A 316 -17.25 20.17 12.72
C VAL A 316 -18.44 19.27 12.34
N ILE A 317 -18.29 18.51 11.27
CA ILE A 317 -19.26 17.50 10.84
C ILE A 317 -18.52 16.18 10.70
N HIS A 318 -19.03 15.14 11.34
CA HIS A 318 -18.43 13.81 11.36
C HIS A 318 -19.24 12.82 10.53
N ILE A 319 -18.56 12.08 9.63
CA ILE A 319 -19.15 11.03 8.80
C ILE A 319 -18.34 9.73 9.03
N PRO A 320 -18.88 8.78 9.82
CA PRO A 320 -18.27 7.48 9.97
C PRO A 320 -18.61 6.59 8.77
N VAL A 321 -17.59 6.00 8.14
CA VAL A 321 -17.76 5.03 7.06
C VAL A 321 -17.66 3.63 7.66
N PRO A 322 -18.70 2.79 7.53
CA PRO A 322 -18.69 1.46 8.13
C PRO A 322 -17.69 0.53 7.44
N PRO A 323 -17.04 -0.39 8.17
CA PRO A 323 -16.22 -1.43 7.58
C PRO A 323 -17.08 -2.40 6.75
N LEU A 324 -16.46 -3.14 5.83
CA LEU A 324 -17.17 -4.01 4.89
C LEU A 324 -17.95 -5.13 5.61
N ARG A 325 -17.38 -5.67 6.70
CA ARG A 325 -18.03 -6.71 7.52
C ARG A 325 -19.39 -6.28 8.14
N ASP A 326 -19.60 -4.98 8.34
CA ASP A 326 -20.86 -4.43 8.88
C ASP A 326 -21.89 -4.11 7.78
N ARG A 327 -21.54 -4.34 6.50
CA ARG A 327 -22.39 -4.10 5.32
C ARG A 327 -22.30 -5.20 4.27
N LEU A 328 -22.26 -6.46 4.69
CA LEU A 328 -22.12 -7.63 3.81
C LEU A 328 -23.25 -7.72 2.75
N THR A 329 -24.41 -7.12 3.00
CA THR A 329 -25.48 -7.00 1.99
C THR A 329 -25.06 -6.18 0.77
N ASP A 330 -24.02 -5.36 0.89
CA ASP A 330 -23.47 -4.55 -0.20
C ASP A 330 -22.37 -5.29 -0.99
N LEU A 331 -21.99 -6.51 -0.56
CA LEU A 331 -20.85 -7.23 -1.12
C LEU A 331 -21.03 -7.52 -2.62
N ALA A 332 -22.18 -8.08 -3.02
CA ALA A 332 -22.46 -8.42 -4.42
C ALA A 332 -22.42 -7.16 -5.32
N PRO A 333 -23.15 -6.07 -5.04
CA PRO A 333 -23.07 -4.87 -5.87
C PRO A 333 -21.68 -4.21 -5.87
N ILE A 334 -20.89 -4.33 -4.79
CA ILE A 334 -19.51 -3.83 -4.75
C ILE A 334 -18.62 -4.68 -5.67
N CYS A 335 -18.75 -6.02 -5.67
CA CYS A 335 -18.03 -6.89 -6.58
C CYS A 335 -18.34 -6.57 -8.04
N GLU A 336 -19.61 -6.37 -8.38
CA GLU A 336 -20.05 -6.01 -9.72
C GLU A 336 -19.41 -4.69 -10.19
N ASP A 337 -19.49 -3.63 -9.38
CA ASP A 337 -18.92 -2.32 -9.70
C ASP A 337 -17.38 -2.38 -9.88
N ILE A 338 -16.69 -3.13 -9.02
CA ILE A 338 -15.25 -3.35 -9.13
C ILE A 338 -14.91 -4.10 -10.43
N LEU A 339 -15.61 -5.19 -10.74
CA LEU A 339 -15.38 -5.97 -11.94
C LEU A 339 -15.70 -5.20 -13.22
N GLU A 340 -16.80 -4.43 -13.25
CA GLU A 340 -17.12 -3.55 -14.36
C GLU A 340 -15.99 -2.55 -14.63
N ARG A 341 -15.42 -1.96 -13.58
CA ARG A 341 -14.31 -1.01 -13.68
C ARG A 341 -13.04 -1.67 -14.19
N ILE A 342 -12.64 -2.82 -13.59
CA ILE A 342 -11.42 -3.55 -13.99
C ILE A 342 -11.53 -4.02 -15.45
N CYS A 343 -12.68 -4.56 -15.82
CA CYS A 343 -12.91 -5.09 -17.18
C CYS A 343 -13.03 -3.96 -18.20
N GLY A 344 -13.64 -2.82 -17.83
CA GLY A 344 -13.69 -1.62 -18.67
C GLY A 344 -12.31 -1.12 -19.04
N ASP A 345 -11.37 -1.12 -18.08
CA ASP A 345 -9.97 -0.73 -18.30
C ASP A 345 -9.17 -1.75 -19.12
N SER A 346 -9.55 -3.04 -19.05
CA SER A 346 -8.85 -4.14 -19.70
C SER A 346 -9.45 -4.52 -21.05
N GLY A 347 -10.58 -3.91 -21.45
CA GLY A 347 -11.29 -4.23 -22.68
C GLY A 347 -11.97 -5.61 -22.69
N VAL A 348 -12.18 -6.22 -21.53
CA VAL A 348 -12.85 -7.51 -21.36
C VAL A 348 -14.35 -7.27 -21.23
N HIS A 349 -15.12 -7.75 -22.19
CA HIS A 349 -16.57 -7.64 -22.20
C HIS A 349 -17.23 -8.95 -22.64
N PRO A 350 -18.26 -9.43 -21.95
CA PRO A 350 -18.85 -8.91 -20.71
C PRO A 350 -17.96 -9.17 -19.48
N PRO A 351 -18.13 -8.38 -18.37
CA PRO A 351 -17.41 -8.65 -17.12
C PRO A 351 -17.88 -10.01 -16.55
N PRO A 352 -16.97 -10.82 -15.99
CA PRO A 352 -17.33 -12.09 -15.35
C PRO A 352 -18.16 -11.82 -14.09
N ARG A 353 -19.00 -12.79 -13.74
CA ARG A 353 -19.83 -12.74 -12.53
C ARG A 353 -19.17 -13.53 -11.41
N VAL A 354 -19.30 -13.04 -10.18
CA VAL A 354 -18.91 -13.81 -8.99
C VAL A 354 -20.01 -14.85 -8.73
N SER A 355 -19.65 -16.15 -8.60
CA SER A 355 -20.60 -17.21 -8.34
C SER A 355 -21.26 -17.05 -6.95
N GLU A 356 -22.45 -17.63 -6.74
CA GLU A 356 -23.13 -17.59 -5.45
C GLU A 356 -22.29 -18.27 -4.34
N GLU A 357 -21.59 -19.34 -4.67
CA GLU A 357 -20.67 -20.02 -3.75
C GLU A 357 -19.50 -19.13 -3.36
N ALA A 358 -18.92 -18.40 -4.32
CA ALA A 358 -17.85 -17.44 -4.10
C ALA A 358 -18.33 -16.26 -3.24
N LEU A 359 -19.55 -15.73 -3.49
CA LEU A 359 -20.15 -14.69 -2.65
C LEU A 359 -20.42 -15.19 -1.22
N GLY A 360 -20.89 -16.44 -1.08
CA GLY A 360 -21.06 -17.09 0.22
C GLY A 360 -19.74 -17.19 0.98
N HIS A 361 -18.67 -17.57 0.29
CA HIS A 361 -17.33 -17.64 0.85
C HIS A 361 -16.82 -16.25 1.27
N LEU A 362 -16.92 -15.25 0.40
CA LEU A 362 -16.56 -13.86 0.71
C LEU A 362 -17.36 -13.31 1.91
N SER A 363 -18.63 -13.70 2.07
CA SER A 363 -19.46 -13.25 3.19
C SER A 363 -18.97 -13.77 4.56
N SER A 364 -18.18 -14.84 4.58
CA SER A 364 -17.57 -15.39 5.80
C SER A 364 -16.22 -14.76 6.14
N HIS A 365 -15.71 -13.84 5.31
CA HIS A 365 -14.42 -13.20 5.48
C HIS A 365 -14.53 -11.88 6.26
N ASP A 366 -13.61 -11.61 7.17
CA ASP A 366 -13.63 -10.43 8.05
C ASP A 366 -13.19 -9.13 7.34
N PHE A 367 -12.52 -9.23 6.18
CA PHE A 367 -12.01 -8.10 5.38
C PHE A 367 -11.23 -7.05 6.19
N PRO A 368 -10.09 -7.37 6.81
CA PRO A 368 -9.29 -6.38 7.53
C PRO A 368 -8.82 -5.22 6.63
N GLY A 369 -8.63 -5.46 5.33
CA GLY A 369 -8.35 -4.44 4.31
C GLY A 369 -9.59 -3.86 3.62
N ASN A 370 -10.81 -4.26 4.06
CA ASN A 370 -12.09 -3.78 3.55
C ASN A 370 -12.22 -3.91 2.02
N VAL A 371 -12.74 -2.87 1.34
CA VAL A 371 -12.97 -2.87 -0.12
C VAL A 371 -11.66 -2.94 -0.91
N ARG A 372 -10.55 -2.40 -0.38
CA ARG A 372 -9.23 -2.48 -1.03
C ARG A 372 -8.73 -3.93 -1.09
N GLU A 373 -8.95 -4.70 -0.03
CA GLU A 373 -8.62 -6.13 -0.02
C GLU A 373 -9.50 -6.91 -1.00
N LEU A 374 -10.82 -6.66 -0.99
CA LEU A 374 -11.75 -7.25 -1.93
C LEU A 374 -11.37 -6.93 -3.39
N GLU A 375 -11.01 -5.68 -3.68
CA GLU A 375 -10.53 -5.24 -5.00
C GLU A 375 -9.29 -6.04 -5.44
N ASN A 376 -8.31 -6.21 -4.56
CA ASN A 376 -7.11 -7.00 -4.84
C ASN A 376 -7.44 -8.48 -5.06
N MET A 377 -8.38 -9.06 -4.30
CA MET A 377 -8.84 -10.43 -4.50
C MET A 377 -9.50 -10.60 -5.86
N LEU A 378 -10.38 -9.69 -6.27
CA LEU A 378 -11.06 -9.72 -7.57
C LEU A 378 -10.10 -9.47 -8.73
N HIS A 379 -9.12 -8.57 -8.59
CA HIS A 379 -8.06 -8.39 -9.59
C HIS A 379 -7.27 -9.68 -9.83
N ARG A 380 -6.88 -10.36 -8.75
CA ARG A 380 -6.16 -11.63 -8.83
C ARG A 380 -7.03 -12.72 -9.44
N ALA A 381 -8.29 -12.84 -9.00
CA ALA A 381 -9.23 -13.81 -9.53
C ALA A 381 -9.45 -13.63 -11.04
N LEU A 382 -9.63 -12.39 -11.49
CA LEU A 382 -9.78 -12.07 -12.91
C LEU A 382 -8.53 -12.41 -13.74
N ALA A 383 -7.33 -12.23 -13.14
CA ALA A 383 -6.07 -12.56 -13.80
C ALA A 383 -5.88 -14.09 -13.97
N LEU A 384 -6.41 -14.88 -13.04
CA LEU A 384 -6.29 -16.35 -13.01
C LEU A 384 -7.46 -17.06 -13.72
N SER A 385 -8.62 -16.42 -13.79
CA SER A 385 -9.80 -16.99 -14.43
C SER A 385 -9.72 -16.90 -15.95
N SER A 386 -10.04 -18.03 -16.59
CA SER A 386 -10.29 -18.12 -18.04
C SER A 386 -11.78 -18.28 -18.37
N ALA A 387 -12.65 -18.23 -17.36
CA ALA A 387 -14.09 -18.48 -17.47
C ALA A 387 -14.92 -17.19 -17.34
N ASP A 388 -16.18 -17.24 -17.78
CA ASP A 388 -17.16 -16.16 -17.65
C ASP A 388 -17.65 -15.94 -16.20
N SER A 389 -17.19 -16.76 -15.25
CA SER A 389 -17.53 -16.65 -13.82
C SER A 389 -16.33 -16.88 -12.93
N ILE A 390 -16.28 -16.17 -11.81
CA ILE A 390 -15.26 -16.28 -10.75
C ILE A 390 -15.83 -17.21 -9.66
N GLY A 391 -15.17 -18.34 -9.44
CA GLY A 391 -15.46 -19.30 -8.38
C GLY A 391 -14.64 -19.07 -7.11
N VAL A 392 -14.76 -20.00 -6.16
CA VAL A 392 -14.04 -19.95 -4.87
C VAL A 392 -12.53 -20.18 -5.07
N GLU A 393 -12.16 -21.03 -6.03
CA GLU A 393 -10.77 -21.40 -6.29
C GLU A 393 -9.95 -20.19 -6.79
N GLU A 394 -10.52 -19.38 -7.68
CA GLU A 394 -9.86 -18.20 -8.24
C GLU A 394 -9.69 -17.08 -7.22
N LEU A 395 -10.54 -17.03 -6.19
CA LEU A 395 -10.40 -16.07 -5.08
C LEU A 395 -9.19 -16.37 -4.18
N GLY A 396 -8.54 -17.55 -4.37
CA GLY A 396 -7.35 -17.93 -3.60
C GLY A 396 -7.67 -18.21 -2.13
N ALA A 397 -8.90 -18.60 -1.86
CA ALA A 397 -9.35 -18.94 -0.52
C ALA A 397 -8.73 -20.28 -0.11
N GLN A 398 -7.77 -20.23 0.80
CA GLN A 398 -7.48 -21.43 1.59
C GLN A 398 -8.73 -21.74 2.41
N PRO A 399 -9.27 -22.98 2.33
CA PRO A 399 -10.39 -23.34 3.18
C PRO A 399 -9.94 -23.14 4.65
N ARG A 400 -10.65 -22.23 5.34
CA ARG A 400 -10.50 -22.11 6.79
C ARG A 400 -10.67 -23.53 7.35
N PRO A 401 -9.74 -24.06 8.17
CA PRO A 401 -10.01 -25.32 8.85
C PRO A 401 -11.34 -25.14 9.57
N ALA A 402 -12.31 -25.97 9.21
CA ALA A 402 -13.63 -25.95 9.81
C ALA A 402 -13.45 -25.91 11.34
N PRO A 403 -14.21 -25.08 12.09
CA PRO A 403 -14.21 -25.16 13.53
C PRO A 403 -14.54 -26.61 13.84
N VAL A 404 -13.62 -27.29 14.53
CA VAL A 404 -13.86 -28.63 15.03
C VAL A 404 -15.06 -28.47 15.94
N ALA A 405 -16.23 -28.88 15.44
CA ALA A 405 -17.43 -28.91 16.22
C ALA A 405 -17.13 -29.81 17.45
N GLU A 406 -17.12 -29.19 18.59
CA GLU A 406 -17.29 -29.93 19.86
C GLU A 406 -18.63 -30.64 19.81
N ALA A 407 -18.60 -31.84 19.34
CA ALA A 407 -19.71 -32.76 19.45
C ALA A 407 -19.15 -34.12 19.88
N MET A 408 -19.03 -34.25 21.17
CA MET A 408 -19.40 -35.52 21.84
C MET A 408 -19.38 -35.28 23.37
N GLU A 409 -20.53 -34.87 23.87
CA GLU A 409 -20.88 -35.24 25.26
C GLU A 409 -20.94 -36.74 25.31
N VAL A 410 -19.85 -37.36 25.75
CA VAL A 410 -19.90 -38.76 26.22
C VAL A 410 -20.24 -38.69 27.68
N HIS A 411 -21.49 -39.00 27.99
CA HIS A 411 -21.90 -39.43 29.31
C HIS A 411 -21.05 -40.65 29.70
N LEU A 412 -20.15 -40.47 30.62
CA LEU A 412 -19.56 -41.58 31.38
C LEU A 412 -19.88 -41.39 32.85
N SER A 413 -20.80 -42.25 33.27
CA SER A 413 -21.14 -42.50 34.65
C SER A 413 -19.88 -42.89 35.43
N SER A 414 -19.69 -42.25 36.57
CA SER A 414 -18.67 -42.61 37.55
C SER A 414 -18.83 -44.03 38.07
N PRO A 415 -17.73 -44.66 38.45
CA PRO A 415 -17.63 -45.05 39.85
C PRO A 415 -16.42 -44.46 40.56
N ALA A 416 -16.67 -44.10 41.81
CA ALA A 416 -15.69 -43.63 42.77
C ALA A 416 -14.60 -44.70 43.02
N VAL A 417 -13.34 -44.24 42.92
CA VAL A 417 -12.20 -44.96 43.52
C VAL A 417 -11.38 -43.96 44.32
N GLU A 418 -11.15 -44.33 45.54
CA GLU A 418 -10.43 -43.60 46.58
C GLU A 418 -9.02 -43.22 46.20
N LEU A 419 -8.61 -42.02 46.64
CA LEU A 419 -7.27 -41.49 46.60
C LEU A 419 -6.34 -42.25 47.55
N PRO A 420 -5.07 -42.43 47.20
CA PRO A 420 -3.98 -42.33 48.16
C PRO A 420 -3.20 -41.03 48.02
N ASP A 421 -2.81 -40.54 49.18
CA ASP A 421 -2.08 -39.31 49.44
C ASP A 421 -0.71 -39.23 48.79
N GLU A 422 -0.29 -37.95 48.57
CA GLU A 422 1.08 -37.45 48.43
C GLU A 422 1.88 -37.77 47.17
N VAL A 423 1.85 -36.81 46.22
CA VAL A 423 3.03 -36.51 45.36
C VAL A 423 3.21 -34.99 45.30
N PRO A 424 4.44 -34.48 45.45
CA PRO A 424 4.71 -33.06 45.66
C PRO A 424 4.45 -32.22 44.42
N ALA A 425 3.86 -31.07 44.63
CA ALA A 425 3.64 -30.00 43.66
C ALA A 425 4.99 -29.42 43.21
N SER A 426 5.49 -29.89 42.05
CA SER A 426 6.60 -29.23 41.33
C SER A 426 6.66 -29.72 39.89
N ALA A 427 5.77 -29.32 39.04
CA ALA A 427 5.96 -29.29 37.57
C ALA A 427 4.72 -28.79 36.81
N ALA A 428 4.11 -27.70 37.22
CA ALA A 428 3.12 -27.03 36.36
C ALA A 428 3.02 -25.54 36.71
N SER A 429 4.04 -24.78 36.39
CA SER A 429 3.95 -23.30 36.24
C SER A 429 5.30 -22.77 35.73
N ALA A 430 5.69 -23.15 34.53
CA ALA A 430 6.66 -22.37 33.77
C ALA A 430 5.87 -21.40 32.83
N VAL A 431 5.03 -20.57 33.44
CA VAL A 431 4.62 -19.31 32.82
C VAL A 431 5.86 -18.43 32.81
N LEU A 432 6.25 -17.98 31.63
CA LEU A 432 7.30 -17.02 31.37
C LEU A 432 7.23 -15.88 32.39
N GLN A 433 8.06 -15.92 33.40
CA GLN A 433 8.37 -14.76 34.19
C GLN A 433 9.25 -13.88 33.34
N PRO A 434 8.97 -12.55 33.24
CA PRO A 434 9.94 -11.64 32.64
C PRO A 434 11.21 -11.76 33.49
N HIS A 435 12.31 -12.22 32.86
CA HIS A 435 13.62 -12.17 33.49
C HIS A 435 13.86 -10.73 33.88
N ALA A 436 13.85 -10.45 35.17
CA ALA A 436 14.38 -9.19 35.69
C ALA A 436 15.86 -9.17 35.31
N VAL A 437 16.21 -8.33 34.36
CA VAL A 437 17.60 -8.10 33.98
C VAL A 437 18.20 -7.28 35.11
N GLU A 438 18.84 -7.93 36.08
CA GLU A 438 19.50 -7.28 37.21
C GLU A 438 20.71 -6.43 36.78
N GLU A 439 21.29 -6.71 35.61
CA GLU A 439 22.36 -5.90 34.99
C GLU A 439 22.10 -5.73 33.49
N LEU A 440 22.30 -4.52 32.98
CA LEU A 440 22.18 -4.24 31.55
C LEU A 440 23.32 -4.96 30.80
N PRO A 441 23.03 -5.71 29.71
CA PRO A 441 24.04 -6.41 28.95
C PRO A 441 25.00 -5.41 28.28
N ALA A 442 26.29 -5.72 28.28
CA ALA A 442 27.31 -4.89 27.64
C ALA A 442 27.11 -4.73 26.12
N SER A 443 26.43 -5.67 25.48
CA SER A 443 25.99 -5.62 24.09
C SER A 443 24.59 -6.23 23.98
N LEU A 444 23.62 -5.42 23.58
CA LEU A 444 22.25 -5.85 23.35
C LEU A 444 22.17 -6.91 22.22
N GLU A 445 22.97 -6.75 21.17
CA GLU A 445 23.01 -7.67 20.03
C GLU A 445 23.49 -9.07 20.47
N ALA A 446 24.58 -9.15 21.20
CA ALA A 446 25.09 -10.42 21.71
C ALA A 446 24.13 -11.10 22.69
N TYR A 447 23.42 -10.33 23.50
CA TYR A 447 22.38 -10.84 24.41
C TYR A 447 21.19 -11.41 23.63
N LEU A 448 20.68 -10.68 22.63
CA LEU A 448 19.57 -11.14 21.80
C LEU A 448 19.95 -12.40 21.01
N ASP A 449 21.17 -12.46 20.47
CA ASP A 449 21.68 -13.64 19.76
C ASP A 449 21.80 -14.86 20.69
N SER A 450 22.18 -14.66 21.96
CA SER A 450 22.23 -15.75 22.94
C SER A 450 20.84 -16.28 23.30
N VAL A 451 19.86 -15.41 23.46
CA VAL A 451 18.47 -15.79 23.74
C VAL A 451 17.84 -16.47 22.52
N GLU A 452 18.04 -15.93 21.33
CA GLU A 452 17.55 -16.52 20.08
C GLU A 452 18.14 -17.92 19.87
N ARG A 453 19.43 -18.11 20.11
CA ARG A 453 20.12 -19.40 20.04
C ARG A 453 19.48 -20.42 20.98
N ALA A 454 19.30 -20.07 22.25
CA ALA A 454 18.68 -20.94 23.24
C ALA A 454 17.28 -21.39 22.85
N ILE A 455 16.45 -20.50 22.31
CA ILE A 455 15.10 -20.81 21.83
C ILE A 455 15.13 -21.78 20.64
N LEU A 456 16.02 -21.55 19.67
CA LEU A 456 16.16 -22.41 18.49
C LEU A 456 16.66 -23.80 18.85
N GLU A 457 17.66 -23.90 19.73
CA GLU A 457 18.19 -25.18 20.23
C GLU A 457 17.14 -25.96 21.00
N GLN A 458 16.37 -25.29 21.85
CA GLN A 458 15.26 -25.93 22.58
C GLN A 458 14.16 -26.45 21.64
N ALA A 459 13.80 -25.68 20.62
CA ALA A 459 12.83 -26.10 19.62
C ALA A 459 13.32 -27.30 18.81
N LEU A 460 14.60 -27.30 18.40
CA LEU A 460 15.22 -28.43 17.71
C LEU A 460 15.25 -29.69 18.57
N ALA A 461 15.64 -29.56 19.82
CA ALA A 461 15.66 -30.70 20.77
C ALA A 461 14.24 -31.30 20.98
N ARG A 462 13.22 -30.42 21.12
CA ARG A 462 11.81 -30.84 21.30
C ARG A 462 11.28 -31.59 20.07
N HIS A 463 11.71 -31.23 18.87
CA HIS A 463 11.29 -31.85 17.62
C HIS A 463 12.31 -32.83 17.04
N ARG A 464 13.16 -33.40 17.87
CA ARG A 464 14.18 -34.42 17.47
C ARG A 464 15.02 -33.96 16.28
N PHE A 465 15.47 -32.71 16.29
CA PHE A 465 16.26 -32.03 15.24
C PHE A 465 15.58 -31.92 13.87
N ASN A 466 14.27 -32.14 13.79
CA ASN A 466 13.51 -31.88 12.58
C ASN A 466 13.32 -30.36 12.38
N ARG A 467 14.09 -29.78 11.46
CA ARG A 467 14.12 -28.34 11.18
C ARG A 467 12.78 -27.77 10.72
N THR A 468 12.01 -28.57 9.98
CA THR A 468 10.67 -28.15 9.49
C THR A 468 9.66 -28.07 10.64
N ALA A 469 9.61 -29.10 11.48
CA ALA A 469 8.71 -29.13 12.62
C ALA A 469 9.10 -28.11 13.71
N ALA A 470 10.40 -27.94 13.97
CA ALA A 470 10.91 -26.94 14.91
C ALA A 470 10.63 -25.51 14.42
N GLY A 471 10.82 -25.24 13.13
CA GLY A 471 10.47 -23.95 12.52
C GLY A 471 8.97 -23.66 12.64
N ALA A 472 8.12 -24.59 12.26
CA ALA A 472 6.67 -24.45 12.37
C ALA A 472 6.19 -24.17 13.80
N SER A 473 6.80 -24.81 14.83
CA SER A 473 6.46 -24.56 16.23
C SER A 473 6.82 -23.16 16.74
N LEU A 474 7.75 -22.48 16.05
CA LEU A 474 8.17 -21.11 16.33
C LEU A 474 7.55 -20.08 15.36
N GLY A 475 6.63 -20.50 14.50
CA GLY A 475 6.05 -19.63 13.47
C GLY A 475 7.05 -19.22 12.36
N LEU A 476 8.14 -19.99 12.19
CA LEU A 476 9.18 -19.72 11.20
C LEU A 476 9.06 -20.65 10.00
N SER A 477 9.23 -20.11 8.79
CA SER A 477 9.40 -20.94 7.58
C SER A 477 10.73 -21.71 7.64
N LEU A 478 10.82 -22.83 6.90
CA LEU A 478 12.05 -23.63 6.82
C LEU A 478 13.26 -22.79 6.37
N ARG A 479 13.06 -21.83 5.48
CA ARG A 479 14.11 -20.90 5.00
C ARG A 479 14.58 -19.97 6.12
N GLN A 480 13.65 -19.38 6.87
CA GLN A 480 13.97 -18.52 8.01
C GLN A 480 14.68 -19.31 9.11
N MET A 481 14.23 -20.54 9.39
CA MET A 481 14.89 -21.41 10.36
C MET A 481 16.35 -21.71 9.95
N ARG A 482 16.61 -22.10 8.70
CA ARG A 482 17.96 -22.34 8.18
C ARG A 482 18.83 -21.09 8.24
N TYR A 483 18.32 -19.93 7.87
CA TYR A 483 19.05 -18.67 7.90
C TYR A 483 19.47 -18.31 9.33
N ARG A 484 18.55 -18.39 10.30
CA ARG A 484 18.84 -18.09 11.71
C ARG A 484 19.83 -19.06 12.31
N MET A 485 19.69 -20.35 12.04
CA MET A 485 20.65 -21.38 12.46
C MET A 485 22.07 -21.12 11.89
N ALA A 486 22.17 -20.78 10.61
CA ALA A 486 23.46 -20.45 9.97
C ALA A 486 24.09 -19.19 10.57
N ARG A 487 23.28 -18.12 10.80
CA ARG A 487 23.74 -16.88 11.42
C ARG A 487 24.27 -17.11 12.84
N LEU A 488 23.59 -17.92 13.60
CA LEU A 488 23.94 -18.19 14.99
C LEU A 488 24.91 -19.37 15.18
N GLY A 489 25.39 -20.00 14.09
CA GLY A 489 26.36 -21.11 14.15
C GLY A 489 25.81 -22.38 14.79
N ILE A 490 24.48 -22.62 14.71
CA ILE A 490 23.87 -23.85 15.22
C ILE A 490 24.05 -24.96 14.18
N GLY A 491 25.07 -25.81 14.35
CA GLY A 491 25.32 -27.00 13.53
C GLY A 491 24.45 -28.17 13.98
N VAL A 492 23.73 -28.79 13.05
CA VAL A 492 23.20 -30.14 13.25
C VAL A 492 24.13 -31.06 12.49
N GLU A 493 24.89 -31.88 13.17
CA GLU A 493 25.68 -32.94 12.53
C GLU A 493 24.74 -33.75 11.64
N SER A 494 25.03 -33.77 10.35
CA SER A 494 24.35 -34.61 9.39
C SER A 494 24.82 -36.05 9.64
N ASP A 495 23.95 -36.86 10.21
CA ASP A 495 24.12 -38.30 10.20
C ASP A 495 24.14 -38.78 8.74
N THR A 496 25.33 -39.01 8.22
CA THR A 496 25.57 -39.74 7.00
C THR A 496 25.40 -41.22 7.26
N SER A 497 24.16 -41.70 7.12
CA SER A 497 23.95 -43.12 6.88
C SER A 497 22.53 -43.32 6.33
N ASP A 498 22.42 -43.28 5.00
CA ASP A 498 21.35 -43.97 4.31
C ASP A 498 22.03 -44.90 3.29
N PRO A 499 21.97 -46.24 3.47
CA PRO A 499 22.20 -47.20 2.41
C PRO A 499 20.84 -47.75 1.98
N PHE A 500 20.53 -47.55 0.72
CA PHE A 500 19.60 -48.10 -0.25
C PHE A 500 18.61 -47.13 -0.85
#